data_5a607f231eea5315b2ad896ba1a2cddf
#
_entry.id   5a607f231eea5315b2ad896ba1a2cddf
#
_cell.length_a   1.000
_cell.length_b   1.000
_cell.length_c   1.000
_cell.angle_alpha   90.00
_cell.angle_beta   90.00
_cell.angle_gamma   90.00
#
_symmetry.space_group_name_H-M   'P 1'
#
loop_
_entity.id
_entity.type
_entity.pdbx_description
1 polymer ?
#
loop_
_entity_poly.entity_id
_entity_poly.type
_entity_poly.pdbx_seq_one_letter_code
_entity_poly.pdbx_strand_id
1 'polypeptide(L)'
;PANPTPGKLSVRMITVPEDRAGQRLDNFLLGQLKGAPRSLVYKLVRSGQVRVNGGRAKAERKLEAGEVIRIPPVQITEDGDKAGPPESFMRRLEAAIVYEDERLLALNKPTGVASHGGSGISFGAIETLRALRPGRTLELVHRLDRDTSGLLIVAKKRSALSELQALLREDHGAGIRKKYLTLLAGRMPDGTMTVDAPLHVGLRQGGERHVQVNAIGKPSISHFRVLERRGGQSYCEVRIETGRTHQIRVHAQHLGHSVAGDDKYGDPAVNKRLREQIGLKRLFLHAASLEFALDDGKTPYVLNAPLAEELVEALDRLK
;
A
#
# COMPACT_ATOMS: atom_id res chain seq x y z
N PRO A 1 2.62 -41.02 27.85
CA PRO A 1 3.26 -40.35 26.73
C PRO A 1 3.81 -39.01 27.22
N ALA A 2 5.14 -38.88 27.20
CA ALA A 2 5.87 -37.75 27.73
C ALA A 2 5.72 -36.55 26.79
N ASN A 3 5.41 -35.38 27.36
CA ASN A 3 5.47 -34.10 26.65
C ASN A 3 6.91 -33.84 26.17
N PRO A 4 7.12 -33.39 24.92
CA PRO A 4 8.46 -33.04 24.46
C PRO A 4 8.98 -31.86 25.27
N THR A 5 10.14 -32.00 25.87
CA THR A 5 10.90 -30.97 26.57
C THR A 5 11.12 -29.78 25.64
N PRO A 6 10.86 -28.50 26.04
CA PRO A 6 11.14 -27.34 25.20
C PRO A 6 12.63 -27.28 24.91
N GLY A 7 12.98 -27.35 23.61
CA GLY A 7 14.34 -27.29 23.13
C GLY A 7 15.05 -26.03 23.60
N LYS A 8 16.28 -26.15 24.11
CA LYS A 8 17.15 -25.03 24.51
C LYS A 8 17.24 -24.02 23.37
N LEU A 9 16.71 -22.82 23.58
CA LEU A 9 16.86 -21.71 22.66
C LEU A 9 18.34 -21.38 22.47
N SER A 10 18.87 -21.59 21.28
CA SER A 10 20.29 -21.36 20.96
C SER A 10 20.43 -20.20 19.96
N VAL A 11 21.61 -19.55 20.01
CA VAL A 11 22.01 -18.59 18.96
C VAL A 11 22.07 -19.31 17.63
N ARG A 12 21.48 -18.72 16.58
CA ARG A 12 21.59 -19.22 15.21
C ARG A 12 22.54 -18.35 14.40
N MET A 13 23.41 -19.00 13.64
CA MET A 13 24.26 -18.34 12.64
C MET A 13 23.73 -18.75 11.26
N ILE A 14 23.35 -17.79 10.44
CA ILE A 14 22.74 -18.06 9.13
C ILE A 14 23.55 -17.33 8.08
N THR A 15 24.06 -18.08 7.10
CA THR A 15 24.70 -17.50 5.92
C THR A 15 23.64 -17.06 4.92
N VAL A 16 23.76 -15.85 4.39
CA VAL A 16 22.84 -15.31 3.39
C VAL A 16 23.06 -16.03 2.06
N PRO A 17 22.06 -16.76 1.55
CA PRO A 17 22.18 -17.42 0.27
C PRO A 17 22.09 -16.42 -0.90
N GLU A 18 22.59 -16.80 -2.08
CA GLU A 18 22.64 -15.93 -3.26
C GLU A 18 21.27 -15.39 -3.67
N ASP A 19 20.22 -16.19 -3.60
CA ASP A 19 18.84 -15.79 -3.93
C ASP A 19 18.25 -14.74 -2.97
N ARG A 20 18.93 -14.49 -1.84
CA ARG A 20 18.57 -13.47 -0.84
C ARG A 20 19.46 -12.24 -0.85
N ALA A 21 20.45 -12.19 -1.72
CA ALA A 21 21.29 -11.01 -1.90
C ALA A 21 20.43 -9.78 -2.30
N GLY A 22 20.75 -8.61 -1.74
CA GLY A 22 20.00 -7.39 -1.93
C GLY A 22 18.73 -7.28 -1.07
N GLN A 23 18.34 -8.32 -0.32
CA GLN A 23 17.23 -8.26 0.63
C GLN A 23 17.61 -7.40 1.84
N ARG A 24 16.65 -6.64 2.38
CA ARG A 24 16.86 -5.88 3.61
C ARG A 24 16.96 -6.81 4.82
N LEU A 25 17.82 -6.48 5.77
CA LEU A 25 18.03 -7.25 6.99
C LEU A 25 16.73 -7.50 7.78
N ASP A 26 15.87 -6.48 7.93
CA ASP A 26 14.60 -6.62 8.64
C ASP A 26 13.67 -7.65 7.96
N ASN A 27 13.58 -7.65 6.63
CA ASN A 27 12.76 -8.60 5.88
C ASN A 27 13.35 -10.01 5.91
N PHE A 28 14.69 -10.13 5.86
CA PHE A 28 15.36 -11.42 6.02
C PHE A 28 15.07 -12.04 7.39
N LEU A 29 15.19 -11.25 8.46
CA LEU A 29 14.92 -11.69 9.83
C LEU A 29 13.47 -12.11 10.04
N LEU A 30 12.50 -11.39 9.46
CA LEU A 30 11.09 -11.77 9.51
C LEU A 30 10.83 -13.14 8.87
N GLY A 31 11.54 -13.45 7.79
CA GLY A 31 11.51 -14.79 7.17
C GLY A 31 12.12 -15.89 8.04
N GLN A 32 13.14 -15.57 8.84
CA GLN A 32 13.84 -16.51 9.71
C GLN A 32 13.17 -16.69 11.08
N LEU A 33 12.47 -15.67 11.55
CA LEU A 33 11.75 -15.63 12.83
C LEU A 33 10.24 -15.67 12.55
N LYS A 34 9.76 -16.80 12.01
CA LYS A 34 8.34 -16.98 11.71
C LYS A 34 7.50 -16.72 12.97
N GLY A 35 6.47 -15.89 12.85
CA GLY A 35 5.60 -15.50 13.97
C GLY A 35 6.12 -14.33 14.82
N ALA A 36 7.37 -13.88 14.66
CA ALA A 36 7.87 -12.74 15.39
C ALA A 36 7.24 -11.42 14.90
N PRO A 37 6.70 -10.57 15.79
CA PRO A 37 6.20 -9.26 15.41
C PRO A 37 7.35 -8.37 14.92
N ARG A 38 7.07 -7.48 13.96
CA ARG A 38 8.08 -6.55 13.41
C ARG A 38 8.77 -5.72 14.50
N SER A 39 8.03 -5.29 15.52
CA SER A 39 8.56 -4.56 16.67
C SER A 39 9.68 -5.30 17.39
N LEU A 40 9.56 -6.61 17.53
CA LEU A 40 10.59 -7.46 18.12
C LEU A 40 11.83 -7.50 17.23
N VAL A 41 11.69 -7.68 15.92
CA VAL A 41 12.82 -7.67 14.97
C VAL A 41 13.58 -6.34 15.05
N TYR A 42 12.86 -5.20 15.03
CA TYR A 42 13.49 -3.88 15.18
C TYR A 42 14.17 -3.69 16.54
N LYS A 43 13.59 -4.21 17.63
CA LYS A 43 14.20 -4.19 18.97
C LYS A 43 15.51 -4.98 18.99
N LEU A 44 15.53 -6.20 18.41
CA LEU A 44 16.73 -7.06 18.35
C LEU A 44 17.86 -6.42 17.53
N VAL A 45 17.53 -5.80 16.41
CA VAL A 45 18.51 -5.08 15.58
C VAL A 45 19.05 -3.86 16.30
N ARG A 46 18.18 -3.02 16.86
CA ARG A 46 18.56 -1.78 17.58
C ARG A 46 19.38 -2.05 18.80
N SER A 47 19.06 -3.08 19.58
CA SER A 47 19.83 -3.48 20.76
C SER A 47 21.17 -4.13 20.40
N GLY A 48 21.42 -4.42 19.11
CA GLY A 48 22.65 -5.07 18.63
C GLY A 48 22.72 -6.56 19.00
N GLN A 49 21.61 -7.19 19.32
CA GLN A 49 21.55 -8.63 19.53
C GLN A 49 21.62 -9.41 18.20
N VAL A 50 21.11 -8.82 17.11
CA VAL A 50 21.39 -9.26 15.75
C VAL A 50 22.69 -8.65 15.29
N ARG A 51 23.54 -9.44 14.63
CA ARG A 51 24.83 -9.02 14.08
C ARG A 51 24.97 -9.54 12.65
N VAL A 52 25.63 -8.75 11.81
CA VAL A 52 26.01 -9.14 10.44
C VAL A 52 27.53 -9.16 10.40
N ASN A 53 28.13 -10.30 10.09
CA ASN A 53 29.58 -10.52 10.15
C ASN A 53 30.21 -10.05 11.48
N GLY A 54 29.51 -10.29 12.60
CA GLY A 54 29.92 -9.87 13.94
C GLY A 54 29.68 -8.38 14.27
N GLY A 55 29.36 -7.53 13.29
CA GLY A 55 29.13 -6.10 13.45
C GLY A 55 27.67 -5.73 13.69
N ARG A 56 27.40 -4.53 14.24
CA ARG A 56 26.05 -3.94 14.28
C ARG A 56 25.61 -3.52 12.88
N ALA A 57 24.34 -3.69 12.58
CA ALA A 57 23.76 -3.27 11.31
C ALA A 57 22.43 -2.51 11.52
N LYS A 58 22.06 -1.66 10.58
CA LYS A 58 20.74 -1.02 10.55
C LYS A 58 19.71 -1.98 9.93
N ALA A 59 18.46 -1.87 10.32
CA ALA A 59 17.38 -2.75 9.83
C ALA A 59 17.19 -2.67 8.30
N GLU A 60 17.45 -1.49 7.72
CA GLU A 60 17.32 -1.23 6.30
C GLU A 60 18.52 -1.69 5.46
N ARG A 61 19.61 -2.14 6.08
CA ARG A 61 20.81 -2.60 5.37
C ARG A 61 20.42 -3.69 4.38
N LYS A 62 20.90 -3.57 3.15
CA LYS A 62 20.83 -4.64 2.15
C LYS A 62 21.94 -5.65 2.43
N LEU A 63 21.57 -6.92 2.38
CA LEU A 63 22.46 -8.04 2.65
C LEU A 63 23.18 -8.48 1.37
N GLU A 64 24.41 -8.95 1.53
CA GLU A 64 25.20 -9.55 0.45
C GLU A 64 25.23 -11.08 0.60
N ALA A 65 25.35 -11.80 -0.50
CA ALA A 65 25.53 -13.25 -0.46
C ALA A 65 26.78 -13.62 0.34
N GLY A 66 26.70 -14.69 1.14
CA GLY A 66 27.79 -15.15 1.97
C GLY A 66 27.95 -14.43 3.31
N GLU A 67 27.25 -13.32 3.56
CA GLU A 67 27.24 -12.68 4.88
C GLU A 67 26.66 -13.60 5.95
N VAL A 68 27.26 -13.59 7.15
CA VAL A 68 26.81 -14.40 8.28
C VAL A 68 26.00 -13.55 9.25
N ILE A 69 24.76 -13.94 9.47
CA ILE A 69 23.84 -13.26 10.39
C ILE A 69 23.70 -14.04 11.68
N ARG A 70 24.07 -13.40 12.80
CA ARG A 70 23.82 -13.91 14.13
C ARG A 70 22.44 -13.51 14.59
N ILE A 71 21.59 -14.50 14.88
CA ILE A 71 20.25 -14.32 15.45
C ILE A 71 20.30 -14.79 16.92
N PRO A 72 19.93 -13.93 17.89
CA PRO A 72 19.90 -14.35 19.28
C PRO A 72 18.81 -15.40 19.53
N PRO A 73 18.88 -16.14 20.65
CA PRO A 73 17.77 -16.98 21.08
C PRO A 73 16.56 -16.09 21.37
N VAL A 74 15.47 -16.29 20.65
CA VAL A 74 14.24 -15.54 20.81
C VAL A 74 13.15 -16.50 21.23
N GLN A 75 12.58 -16.30 22.41
CA GLN A 75 11.27 -16.86 22.72
C GLN A 75 10.26 -16.07 21.90
N ILE A 76 9.83 -16.65 20.80
CA ILE A 76 8.59 -16.25 20.16
C ILE A 76 7.54 -16.90 21.03
N THR A 77 7.03 -16.19 22.04
CA THR A 77 5.73 -16.55 22.58
C THR A 77 4.81 -16.46 21.38
N GLU A 78 4.26 -17.58 20.98
CA GLU A 78 3.04 -17.58 20.18
C GLU A 78 2.07 -16.76 21.04
N ASP A 79 2.07 -15.43 20.81
CA ASP A 79 1.02 -14.56 21.31
C ASP A 79 -0.25 -15.21 20.82
N GLY A 80 -1.02 -15.73 21.78
CA GLY A 80 -2.08 -16.66 21.57
C GLY A 80 -2.90 -16.34 20.34
N ASP A 81 -3.12 -17.37 19.53
CA ASP A 81 -4.01 -17.40 18.36
C ASP A 81 -4.47 -16.00 17.92
N LYS A 82 -3.65 -15.28 17.19
CA LYS A 82 -4.20 -14.20 16.37
C LYS A 82 -5.07 -14.94 15.37
N ALA A 83 -6.35 -15.06 15.73
CA ALA A 83 -7.35 -15.59 14.84
C ALA A 83 -7.07 -15.01 13.45
N GLY A 84 -6.88 -15.87 12.47
CA GLY A 84 -6.63 -15.42 11.08
C GLY A 84 -7.72 -14.46 10.65
N PRO A 85 -7.60 -13.86 9.48
CA PRO A 85 -8.65 -12.99 8.98
C PRO A 85 -10.00 -13.73 9.05
N PRO A 86 -11.08 -13.09 9.54
CA PRO A 86 -12.40 -13.70 9.58
C PRO A 86 -12.80 -14.25 8.20
N GLU A 87 -13.50 -15.37 8.18
CA GLU A 87 -13.89 -16.01 6.92
C GLU A 87 -14.72 -15.09 6.01
N SER A 88 -15.59 -14.29 6.58
CA SER A 88 -16.38 -13.27 5.84
C SER A 88 -15.46 -12.22 5.18
N PHE A 89 -14.38 -11.83 5.85
CA PHE A 89 -13.40 -10.90 5.30
C PHE A 89 -12.56 -11.55 4.19
N MET A 90 -12.18 -12.82 4.37
CA MET A 90 -11.49 -13.59 3.33
C MET A 90 -12.34 -13.75 2.08
N ARG A 91 -13.61 -14.15 2.22
CA ARG A 91 -14.56 -14.25 1.08
C ARG A 91 -14.75 -12.92 0.35
N ARG A 92 -14.88 -11.83 1.10
CA ARG A 92 -14.99 -10.47 0.51
C ARG A 92 -13.77 -10.10 -0.32
N LEU A 93 -12.56 -10.41 0.15
CA LEU A 93 -11.34 -10.12 -0.59
C LEU A 93 -11.15 -11.07 -1.78
N GLU A 94 -11.51 -12.32 -1.67
CA GLU A 94 -11.47 -13.25 -2.79
C GLU A 94 -12.42 -12.82 -3.91
N ALA A 95 -13.64 -12.42 -3.59
CA ALA A 95 -14.60 -11.88 -4.53
C ALA A 95 -14.17 -10.55 -5.18
N ALA A 96 -13.24 -9.84 -4.57
CA ALA A 96 -12.71 -8.57 -5.08
C ALA A 96 -11.52 -8.75 -6.06
N ILE A 97 -11.09 -9.99 -6.34
CA ILE A 97 -10.06 -10.27 -7.35
C ILE A 97 -10.65 -10.00 -8.73
N VAL A 98 -10.07 -9.06 -9.48
CA VAL A 98 -10.53 -8.67 -10.82
C VAL A 98 -9.66 -9.23 -11.94
N TYR A 99 -8.47 -9.71 -11.61
CA TYR A 99 -7.56 -10.34 -12.56
C TYR A 99 -6.59 -11.28 -11.81
N GLU A 100 -6.28 -12.41 -12.39
CA GLU A 100 -5.24 -13.32 -11.91
C GLU A 100 -4.64 -14.12 -13.06
N ASP A 101 -3.30 -14.16 -13.13
CA ASP A 101 -2.54 -15.03 -14.01
C ASP A 101 -1.41 -15.75 -13.24
N GLU A 102 -0.43 -16.32 -13.92
CA GLU A 102 0.71 -16.97 -13.27
C GLU A 102 1.69 -16.00 -12.60
N ARG A 103 1.72 -14.72 -13.00
CA ARG A 103 2.71 -13.72 -12.61
C ARG A 103 2.19 -12.77 -11.54
N LEU A 104 0.92 -12.38 -11.63
CA LEU A 104 0.32 -11.39 -10.75
C LEU A 104 -1.17 -11.65 -10.50
N LEU A 105 -1.67 -10.99 -9.47
CA LEU A 105 -3.07 -10.89 -9.09
C LEU A 105 -3.40 -9.41 -8.90
N ALA A 106 -4.53 -8.97 -9.43
CA ALA A 106 -5.07 -7.64 -9.20
C ALA A 106 -6.37 -7.70 -8.40
N LEU A 107 -6.41 -6.92 -7.32
CA LEU A 107 -7.53 -6.81 -6.41
C LEU A 107 -8.21 -5.46 -6.60
N ASN A 108 -9.54 -5.41 -6.76
CA ASN A 108 -10.31 -4.20 -6.52
C ASN A 108 -10.47 -4.02 -5.00
N LYS A 109 -9.43 -3.48 -4.36
CA LYS A 109 -9.36 -3.36 -2.91
C LYS A 109 -10.55 -2.55 -2.37
N PRO A 110 -11.36 -3.09 -1.47
CA PRO A 110 -12.42 -2.32 -0.83
C PRO A 110 -11.85 -1.17 0.00
N THR A 111 -12.65 -0.11 0.18
CA THR A 111 -12.35 0.94 1.17
C THR A 111 -12.29 0.37 2.58
N GLY A 112 -11.54 1.00 3.46
CA GLY A 112 -11.37 0.58 4.85
C GLY A 112 -10.39 -0.58 5.05
N VAL A 113 -9.96 -1.25 3.96
CA VAL A 113 -8.98 -2.33 3.99
C VAL A 113 -7.57 -1.78 3.78
N ALA A 114 -6.69 -2.02 4.74
CA ALA A 114 -5.27 -1.68 4.59
C ALA A 114 -4.59 -2.60 3.57
N SER A 115 -3.62 -2.10 2.82
CA SER A 115 -2.82 -2.94 1.90
C SER A 115 -2.03 -4.01 2.65
N HIS A 116 -1.52 -3.68 3.84
CA HIS A 116 -0.82 -4.61 4.75
C HIS A 116 -1.19 -4.32 6.20
N GLY A 117 -1.09 -5.31 7.06
CA GLY A 117 -1.18 -5.15 8.50
C GLY A 117 -0.07 -4.28 9.07
N GLY A 118 -0.23 -3.81 10.29
CA GLY A 118 0.72 -2.93 10.97
C GLY A 118 0.19 -2.40 12.28
N SER A 119 0.65 -1.22 12.71
CA SER A 119 0.25 -0.63 13.99
C SER A 119 -1.27 -0.58 14.16
N GLY A 120 -1.81 -1.41 15.06
CA GLY A 120 -3.24 -1.49 15.34
C GLY A 120 -4.11 -2.22 14.29
N ILE A 121 -3.51 -2.78 13.23
CA ILE A 121 -4.22 -3.55 12.20
C ILE A 121 -3.64 -4.96 12.17
N SER A 122 -4.41 -5.94 12.59
CA SER A 122 -3.96 -7.34 12.70
C SER A 122 -3.64 -7.95 11.33
N PHE A 123 -4.41 -7.63 10.30
CA PHE A 123 -4.23 -8.11 8.92
C PHE A 123 -4.76 -7.08 7.92
N GLY A 124 -4.12 -7.01 6.76
CA GLY A 124 -4.55 -6.25 5.58
C GLY A 124 -4.85 -7.17 4.41
N ALA A 125 -4.89 -6.60 3.21
CA ALA A 125 -5.17 -7.34 1.99
C ALA A 125 -4.14 -8.45 1.75
N ILE A 126 -2.85 -8.16 1.89
CA ILE A 126 -1.79 -9.13 1.58
C ILE A 126 -1.78 -10.32 2.55
N GLU A 127 -1.95 -10.10 3.86
CA GLU A 127 -2.01 -11.17 4.83
C GLU A 127 -3.23 -12.07 4.60
N THR A 128 -4.36 -11.47 4.22
CA THR A 128 -5.58 -12.20 3.90
C THR A 128 -5.43 -13.03 2.62
N LEU A 129 -4.86 -12.46 1.56
CA LEU A 129 -4.59 -13.20 0.33
C LEU A 129 -3.61 -14.36 0.55
N ARG A 130 -2.61 -14.18 1.42
CA ARG A 130 -1.69 -15.26 1.83
C ARG A 130 -2.40 -16.37 2.59
N ALA A 131 -3.38 -16.02 3.44
CA ALA A 131 -4.22 -17.01 4.12
C ALA A 131 -5.11 -17.80 3.14
N LEU A 132 -5.66 -17.13 2.12
CA LEU A 132 -6.45 -17.73 1.04
C LEU A 132 -5.62 -18.62 0.09
N ARG A 133 -4.33 -18.39 -0.04
CA ARG A 133 -3.41 -19.06 -0.98
C ARG A 133 -2.20 -19.64 -0.21
N PRO A 134 -2.39 -20.58 0.72
CA PRO A 134 -1.30 -21.13 1.52
C PRO A 134 -0.23 -21.76 0.60
N GLY A 135 1.04 -21.55 0.95
CA GLY A 135 2.17 -22.04 0.17
C GLY A 135 2.49 -21.27 -1.11
N ARG A 136 1.71 -20.22 -1.46
CA ARG A 136 2.01 -19.36 -2.61
C ARG A 136 2.82 -18.13 -2.18
N THR A 137 3.79 -17.75 -3.00
CA THR A 137 4.48 -16.48 -2.84
C THR A 137 3.57 -15.35 -3.31
N LEU A 138 3.22 -14.45 -2.41
CA LEU A 138 2.42 -13.26 -2.70
C LEU A 138 3.09 -12.03 -2.10
N GLU A 139 3.44 -11.05 -2.93
CA GLU A 139 4.15 -9.84 -2.52
C GLU A 139 3.46 -8.58 -3.07
N LEU A 140 3.28 -7.58 -2.21
CA LEU A 140 2.75 -6.29 -2.65
C LEU A 140 3.72 -5.60 -3.60
N VAL A 141 3.22 -5.21 -4.76
CA VAL A 141 3.96 -4.40 -5.73
C VAL A 141 3.97 -2.93 -5.31
N HIS A 142 2.81 -2.42 -4.88
CA HIS A 142 2.59 -1.06 -4.41
C HIS A 142 1.59 -1.04 -3.26
N ARG A 143 1.24 0.14 -2.80
CA ARG A 143 0.28 0.33 -1.71
C ARG A 143 -0.80 1.31 -2.12
N LEU A 144 -2.01 1.08 -1.61
CA LEU A 144 -3.08 2.07 -1.52
C LEU A 144 -3.31 2.44 -0.05
N ASP A 145 -3.75 3.65 0.19
CA ASP A 145 -4.20 4.06 1.52
C ASP A 145 -5.41 3.20 1.95
N ARG A 146 -5.63 3.07 3.25
CA ARG A 146 -6.73 2.26 3.79
C ARG A 146 -8.09 2.65 3.20
N ASP A 147 -8.35 3.94 3.09
CA ASP A 147 -9.64 4.48 2.69
C ASP A 147 -9.77 4.65 1.16
N THR A 148 -8.67 4.53 0.41
CA THR A 148 -8.67 4.47 -1.05
C THR A 148 -9.06 3.07 -1.51
N SER A 149 -10.04 2.98 -2.41
CA SER A 149 -10.44 1.73 -3.07
C SER A 149 -9.79 1.56 -4.45
N GLY A 150 -9.91 0.38 -5.04
CA GLY A 150 -9.49 0.11 -6.41
C GLY A 150 -8.25 -0.76 -6.54
N LEU A 151 -7.57 -0.69 -7.67
CA LEU A 151 -6.52 -1.62 -8.08
C LEU A 151 -5.33 -1.66 -7.13
N LEU A 152 -5.11 -2.83 -6.56
CA LEU A 152 -3.93 -3.20 -5.79
C LEU A 152 -3.30 -4.43 -6.44
N ILE A 153 -2.04 -4.31 -6.90
CA ILE A 153 -1.32 -5.41 -7.56
C ILE A 153 -0.50 -6.18 -6.54
N VAL A 154 -0.60 -7.50 -6.64
CA VAL A 154 0.18 -8.46 -5.87
C VAL A 154 0.93 -9.35 -6.86
N ALA A 155 2.25 -9.42 -6.72
CA ALA A 155 3.08 -10.31 -7.52
C ALA A 155 3.04 -11.74 -6.96
N LYS A 156 2.91 -12.72 -7.84
CA LYS A 156 2.94 -14.16 -7.56
C LYS A 156 4.32 -14.76 -7.83
N LYS A 157 5.16 -14.06 -8.60
CA LYS A 157 6.55 -14.44 -8.92
C LYS A 157 7.51 -13.30 -8.59
N ARG A 158 8.70 -13.64 -8.11
CA ARG A 158 9.74 -12.66 -7.76
C ARG A 158 10.22 -11.86 -8.97
N SER A 159 10.32 -12.48 -10.15
CA SER A 159 10.65 -11.78 -11.40
C SER A 159 9.65 -10.67 -11.70
N ALA A 160 8.35 -10.97 -11.66
CA ALA A 160 7.29 -9.98 -11.86
C ALA A 160 7.33 -8.86 -10.81
N LEU A 161 7.61 -9.19 -9.54
CA LEU A 161 7.80 -8.17 -8.50
C LEU A 161 8.95 -7.22 -8.84
N SER A 162 10.10 -7.77 -9.25
CA SER A 162 11.29 -6.97 -9.57
C SER A 162 11.06 -6.06 -10.77
N GLU A 163 10.45 -6.57 -11.84
CA GLU A 163 10.09 -5.78 -13.02
C GLU A 163 9.10 -4.66 -12.68
N LEU A 164 8.00 -4.98 -11.99
CA LEU A 164 7.00 -3.99 -11.59
C LEU A 164 7.57 -2.93 -10.67
N GLN A 165 8.47 -3.31 -9.74
CA GLN A 165 9.15 -2.34 -8.89
C GLN A 165 10.16 -1.48 -9.67
N ALA A 166 10.77 -1.99 -10.73
CA ALA A 166 11.61 -1.20 -11.63
C ALA A 166 10.77 -0.15 -12.35
N LEU A 167 9.67 -0.55 -12.99
CA LEU A 167 8.73 0.35 -13.65
C LEU A 167 8.17 1.44 -12.73
N LEU A 168 7.91 1.12 -11.46
CA LEU A 168 7.47 2.10 -10.46
C LEU A 168 8.57 3.09 -10.04
N ARG A 169 9.84 2.74 -10.21
CA ARG A 169 11.00 3.60 -9.91
C ARG A 169 11.46 4.43 -11.09
N GLU A 170 11.08 4.07 -12.31
CA GLU A 170 11.40 4.86 -13.50
C GLU A 170 10.98 6.32 -13.34
N ASP A 171 11.74 7.22 -13.90
CA ASP A 171 11.54 8.65 -13.78
C ASP A 171 10.09 9.02 -14.15
N HIS A 172 9.44 9.68 -13.20
CA HIS A 172 8.06 10.15 -13.32
C HIS A 172 7.03 9.04 -13.61
N GLY A 173 7.32 7.76 -13.28
CA GLY A 173 6.38 6.65 -13.45
C GLY A 173 6.03 6.35 -14.91
N ALA A 174 6.95 6.63 -15.84
CA ALA A 174 6.74 6.41 -17.28
C ALA A 174 6.39 4.96 -17.60
N GLY A 175 6.92 4.00 -16.82
CA GLY A 175 6.67 2.57 -17.02
C GLY A 175 5.28 2.08 -16.58
N ILE A 176 4.57 2.83 -15.73
CA ILE A 176 3.21 2.47 -15.26
C ILE A 176 2.29 3.69 -15.31
N ARG A 177 1.24 3.62 -16.12
CA ARG A 177 0.17 4.62 -16.13
C ARG A 177 -0.84 4.30 -15.04
N LYS A 178 -1.03 5.22 -14.09
CA LYS A 178 -1.96 5.09 -12.96
C LYS A 178 -3.05 6.13 -13.07
N LYS A 179 -4.30 5.68 -13.17
CA LYS A 179 -5.47 6.54 -13.23
C LYS A 179 -6.38 6.29 -12.05
N TYR A 180 -6.84 7.37 -11.47
CA TYR A 180 -7.78 7.38 -10.36
C TYR A 180 -9.05 8.14 -10.76
N LEU A 181 -10.15 7.78 -10.13
CA LEU A 181 -11.41 8.52 -10.20
C LEU A 181 -11.68 9.15 -8.84
N THR A 182 -12.07 10.42 -8.85
CA THR A 182 -12.32 11.20 -7.63
C THR A 182 -13.41 12.22 -7.83
N LEU A 183 -14.11 12.55 -6.75
CA LEU A 183 -15.03 13.70 -6.69
C LEU A 183 -14.34 14.81 -5.91
N LEU A 184 -14.19 15.98 -6.51
CA LEU A 184 -13.55 17.15 -5.91
C LEU A 184 -14.58 18.21 -5.52
N ALA A 185 -14.36 18.85 -4.39
CA ALA A 185 -15.21 19.93 -3.90
C ALA A 185 -15.17 21.15 -4.82
N GLY A 186 -16.34 21.64 -5.20
CA GLY A 186 -16.48 22.83 -6.03
C GLY A 186 -16.25 22.58 -7.53
N ARG A 187 -16.40 23.66 -8.29
CA ARG A 187 -16.27 23.63 -9.75
C ARG A 187 -14.83 23.93 -10.17
N MET A 188 -14.13 22.91 -10.63
CA MET A 188 -12.80 23.08 -11.23
C MET A 188 -12.92 23.72 -12.64
N PRO A 189 -11.88 24.43 -13.11
CA PRO A 189 -11.77 24.86 -14.50
C PRO A 189 -11.84 23.70 -15.48
N ASP A 190 -12.19 24.00 -16.74
CA ASP A 190 -12.13 23.03 -17.83
C ASP A 190 -10.68 22.66 -18.17
N GLY A 191 -10.50 21.50 -18.78
CA GLY A 191 -9.19 21.03 -19.21
C GLY A 191 -8.47 20.18 -18.16
N THR A 192 -7.16 20.11 -18.29
CA THR A 192 -6.30 19.37 -17.37
C THR A 192 -5.49 20.33 -16.50
N MET A 193 -5.61 20.20 -15.20
CA MET A 193 -4.79 20.95 -14.24
C MET A 193 -3.65 20.05 -13.77
N THR A 194 -2.43 20.53 -13.93
CA THR A 194 -1.22 19.84 -13.44
C THR A 194 -0.77 20.47 -12.14
N VAL A 195 -0.57 19.65 -11.13
CA VAL A 195 0.08 20.02 -9.87
C VAL A 195 1.45 19.36 -9.83
N ASP A 196 2.50 20.17 -9.96
CA ASP A 196 3.89 19.78 -9.73
C ASP A 196 4.33 20.45 -8.43
N ALA A 197 4.11 19.75 -7.32
CA ALA A 197 4.37 20.30 -5.99
C ALA A 197 4.93 19.21 -5.06
N PRO A 198 6.14 19.42 -4.49
CA PRO A 198 6.78 18.42 -3.66
C PRO A 198 6.04 18.20 -2.35
N LEU A 199 6.00 16.94 -1.90
CA LEU A 199 5.27 16.51 -0.72
C LEU A 199 6.23 16.09 0.41
N HIS A 200 6.04 16.68 1.57
CA HIS A 200 6.76 16.36 2.81
C HIS A 200 5.85 15.64 3.80
N VAL A 201 6.38 14.55 4.36
CA VAL A 201 5.70 13.77 5.41
C VAL A 201 6.25 14.22 6.77
N GLY A 202 5.43 14.94 7.53
CA GLY A 202 5.69 15.31 8.91
C GLY A 202 4.90 14.46 9.90
N LEU A 203 5.11 14.71 11.19
CA LEU A 203 4.32 14.16 12.29
C LEU A 203 3.57 15.30 12.96
N ARG A 204 2.27 15.12 13.20
CA ARG A 204 1.50 15.99 14.10
C ARG A 204 1.74 15.60 15.57
N GLN A 205 1.37 16.48 16.49
CA GLN A 205 1.29 16.09 17.91
C GLN A 205 0.42 14.83 18.04
N GLY A 206 0.94 13.82 18.74
CA GLY A 206 0.30 12.48 18.83
C GLY A 206 0.85 11.43 17.86
N GLY A 207 1.86 11.78 17.02
CA GLY A 207 2.55 10.81 16.15
C GLY A 207 1.82 10.48 14.85
N GLU A 208 0.70 11.15 14.55
CA GLU A 208 -0.03 10.96 13.30
C GLU A 208 0.76 11.54 12.11
N ARG A 209 0.93 10.74 11.06
CA ARG A 209 1.55 11.21 9.81
C ARG A 209 0.67 12.25 9.13
N HIS A 210 1.24 13.42 8.86
CA HIS A 210 0.61 14.47 8.09
C HIS A 210 1.45 14.78 6.86
N VAL A 211 0.82 14.90 5.70
CA VAL A 211 1.48 15.22 4.43
C VAL A 211 1.07 16.64 4.01
N GLN A 212 2.02 17.43 3.54
CA GLN A 212 1.77 18.78 3.07
C GLN A 212 2.68 19.11 1.89
N VAL A 213 2.27 20.06 1.06
CA VAL A 213 3.15 20.66 0.05
C VAL A 213 4.24 21.44 0.75
N ASN A 214 5.49 21.12 0.43
CA ASN A 214 6.65 21.78 1.03
C ASN A 214 7.87 21.60 0.13
N ALA A 215 8.64 22.67 -0.10
CA ALA A 215 9.82 22.68 -0.97
C ALA A 215 10.90 21.65 -0.61
N ILE A 216 11.01 21.26 0.68
CA ILE A 216 11.93 20.20 1.12
C ILE A 216 11.37 18.78 0.91
N GLY A 217 10.15 18.68 0.37
CA GLY A 217 9.47 17.41 0.12
C GLY A 217 10.03 16.65 -1.06
N LYS A 218 9.44 15.49 -1.31
CA LYS A 218 9.77 14.67 -2.48
C LYS A 218 9.00 15.15 -3.70
N PRO A 219 9.60 15.22 -4.90
CA PRO A 219 8.91 15.56 -6.15
C PRO A 219 7.63 14.73 -6.32
N SER A 220 6.56 15.40 -6.71
CA SER A 220 5.23 14.79 -6.83
C SER A 220 4.43 15.50 -7.90
N ILE A 221 3.92 14.74 -8.89
CA ILE A 221 3.19 15.28 -10.04
C ILE A 221 1.85 14.57 -10.18
N SER A 222 0.77 15.34 -10.26
CA SER A 222 -0.59 14.86 -10.49
C SER A 222 -1.30 15.72 -11.55
N HIS A 223 -2.04 15.08 -12.44
CA HIS A 223 -2.83 15.69 -13.50
C HIS A 223 -4.30 15.43 -13.26
N PHE A 224 -5.07 16.48 -13.05
CA PHE A 224 -6.51 16.42 -12.79
C PHE A 224 -7.26 16.84 -14.04
N ARG A 225 -8.11 15.97 -14.57
CA ARG A 225 -8.98 16.21 -15.72
C ARG A 225 -10.43 16.06 -15.31
N VAL A 226 -11.19 17.14 -15.47
CA VAL A 226 -12.65 17.11 -15.22
C VAL A 226 -13.32 16.22 -16.26
N LEU A 227 -14.05 15.23 -15.81
CA LEU A 227 -14.89 14.37 -16.63
C LEU A 227 -16.31 14.92 -16.71
N GLU A 228 -16.84 15.35 -15.58
CA GLU A 228 -18.19 15.83 -15.43
C GLU A 228 -18.34 16.76 -14.21
N ARG A 229 -19.29 17.69 -14.28
CA ARG A 229 -19.69 18.52 -13.15
C ARG A 229 -21.10 18.17 -12.73
N ARG A 230 -21.26 17.80 -11.45
CA ARG A 230 -22.56 17.42 -10.88
C ARG A 230 -22.74 18.06 -9.50
N GLY A 231 -23.91 18.59 -9.23
CA GLY A 231 -24.27 19.14 -7.91
C GLY A 231 -23.28 20.20 -7.37
N GLY A 232 -22.64 20.96 -8.27
CA GLY A 232 -21.62 21.93 -7.88
C GLY A 232 -20.25 21.31 -7.53
N GLN A 233 -20.05 20.02 -7.75
CA GLN A 233 -18.80 19.30 -7.58
C GLN A 233 -18.18 18.93 -8.94
N SER A 234 -16.91 18.53 -8.96
CA SER A 234 -16.20 18.09 -10.15
C SER A 234 -15.82 16.62 -10.04
N TYR A 235 -16.38 15.77 -10.88
CA TYR A 235 -15.96 14.38 -11.04
C TYR A 235 -14.77 14.35 -12.00
N CYS A 236 -13.64 13.80 -11.53
CA CYS A 236 -12.35 13.90 -12.22
C CYS A 236 -11.66 12.55 -12.39
N GLU A 237 -10.95 12.42 -13.50
CA GLU A 237 -9.86 11.47 -13.66
C GLU A 237 -8.56 12.13 -13.18
N VAL A 238 -7.77 11.41 -12.43
CA VAL A 238 -6.45 11.86 -11.98
C VAL A 238 -5.39 10.88 -12.44
N ARG A 239 -4.45 11.36 -13.26
CA ARG A 239 -3.23 10.63 -13.60
C ARG A 239 -2.10 11.08 -12.67
N ILE A 240 -1.35 10.14 -12.12
CA ILE A 240 -0.19 10.44 -11.28
C ILE A 240 1.09 9.87 -11.90
N GLU A 241 2.16 10.65 -11.89
CA GLU A 241 3.49 10.21 -12.32
C GLU A 241 4.27 9.61 -11.15
N THR A 242 4.07 10.10 -9.97
CA THR A 242 4.67 9.65 -8.72
C THR A 242 3.61 8.99 -7.82
N GLY A 243 4.03 8.24 -6.81
CA GLY A 243 3.13 7.57 -5.86
C GLY A 243 3.49 7.91 -4.40
N ARG A 244 3.36 9.18 -4.00
CA ARG A 244 3.65 9.60 -2.62
C ARG A 244 2.43 9.41 -1.73
N THR A 245 2.67 9.22 -0.44
CA THR A 245 1.61 9.09 0.56
C THR A 245 0.62 10.26 0.45
N HIS A 246 -0.67 9.97 0.38
CA HIS A 246 -1.78 10.93 0.28
C HIS A 246 -1.66 11.93 -0.90
N GLN A 247 -0.87 11.63 -1.93
CA GLN A 247 -0.51 12.59 -2.98
C GLN A 247 -1.73 13.29 -3.61
N ILE A 248 -2.70 12.53 -4.14
CA ILE A 248 -3.89 13.09 -4.80
C ILE A 248 -4.69 13.95 -3.82
N ARG A 249 -4.83 13.50 -2.59
CA ARG A 249 -5.59 14.18 -1.53
C ARG A 249 -5.01 15.55 -1.18
N VAL A 250 -3.67 15.60 -1.00
CA VAL A 250 -2.96 16.86 -0.67
C VAL A 250 -2.85 17.78 -1.88
N HIS A 251 -2.63 17.24 -3.09
CA HIS A 251 -2.63 18.06 -4.32
C HIS A 251 -4.01 18.65 -4.62
N ALA A 252 -5.09 17.88 -4.40
CA ALA A 252 -6.46 18.39 -4.53
C ALA A 252 -6.74 19.51 -3.53
N GLN A 253 -6.33 19.36 -2.27
CA GLN A 253 -6.42 20.41 -1.26
C GLN A 253 -5.62 21.65 -1.67
N HIS A 254 -4.40 21.47 -2.20
CA HIS A 254 -3.53 22.56 -2.68
C HIS A 254 -4.17 23.37 -3.82
N LEU A 255 -4.96 22.71 -4.68
CA LEU A 255 -5.75 23.38 -5.72
C LEU A 255 -6.98 24.14 -5.17
N GLY A 256 -7.30 24.01 -3.88
CA GLY A 256 -8.53 24.54 -3.31
C GLY A 256 -9.78 23.69 -3.58
N HIS A 257 -9.60 22.49 -4.13
CA HIS A 257 -10.67 21.55 -4.50
C HIS A 257 -10.45 20.19 -3.81
N SER A 258 -10.58 20.13 -2.49
CA SER A 258 -10.31 18.93 -1.72
C SER A 258 -11.17 17.74 -2.15
N VAL A 259 -10.67 16.53 -1.94
CA VAL A 259 -11.41 15.30 -2.24
C VAL A 259 -12.64 15.19 -1.35
N ALA A 260 -13.79 14.91 -1.94
CA ALA A 260 -15.04 14.71 -1.22
C ALA A 260 -14.95 13.48 -0.30
N GLY A 261 -15.47 13.62 0.93
CA GLY A 261 -15.42 12.58 1.95
C GLY A 261 -14.04 12.35 2.57
N ASP A 262 -13.09 13.27 2.37
CA ASP A 262 -11.78 13.23 3.00
C ASP A 262 -11.84 13.87 4.39
N ASP A 263 -11.80 13.05 5.44
CA ASP A 263 -11.85 13.52 6.83
C ASP A 263 -10.55 14.21 7.28
N LYS A 264 -9.45 14.05 6.52
CA LYS A 264 -8.13 14.57 6.90
C LYS A 264 -7.73 15.85 6.17
N TYR A 265 -8.00 15.94 4.87
CA TYR A 265 -7.62 17.04 3.99
C TYR A 265 -8.83 17.73 3.35
N GLY A 266 -10.04 17.21 3.60
CA GLY A 266 -11.28 17.70 3.06
C GLY A 266 -11.83 18.91 3.80
N ASP A 267 -12.86 19.50 3.22
CA ASP A 267 -13.67 20.54 3.84
C ASP A 267 -14.80 19.89 4.66
N PRO A 268 -14.83 20.08 6.00
CA PRO A 268 -15.86 19.48 6.85
C PRO A 268 -17.29 19.89 6.49
N ALA A 269 -17.51 21.12 6.06
CA ALA A 269 -18.83 21.63 5.68
C ALA A 269 -19.33 20.98 4.38
N VAL A 270 -18.43 20.86 3.39
CA VAL A 270 -18.72 20.12 2.14
C VAL A 270 -18.99 18.64 2.44
N ASN A 271 -18.16 18.00 3.23
CA ASN A 271 -18.31 16.59 3.60
C ASN A 271 -19.64 16.34 4.31
N LYS A 272 -20.03 17.21 5.26
CA LYS A 272 -21.32 17.13 5.95
C LYS A 272 -22.47 17.21 4.94
N ARG A 273 -22.47 18.23 4.07
CA ARG A 273 -23.48 18.41 3.05
C ARG A 273 -23.61 17.21 2.11
N LEU A 274 -22.49 16.68 1.61
CA LEU A 274 -22.50 15.52 0.71
C LEU A 274 -22.98 14.25 1.42
N ARG A 275 -22.66 14.09 2.70
CA ARG A 275 -23.18 12.97 3.51
C ARG A 275 -24.72 13.04 3.64
N GLU A 276 -25.27 14.23 3.87
CA GLU A 276 -26.71 14.44 4.02
C GLU A 276 -27.44 14.33 2.68
N GLN A 277 -26.90 14.90 1.60
CA GLN A 277 -27.58 14.98 0.30
C GLN A 277 -27.49 13.69 -0.52
N ILE A 278 -26.32 13.03 -0.55
CA ILE A 278 -26.05 11.89 -1.43
C ILE A 278 -25.60 10.64 -0.69
N GLY A 279 -25.51 10.69 0.64
CA GLY A 279 -25.09 9.56 1.46
C GLY A 279 -23.59 9.23 1.38
N LEU A 280 -22.73 10.16 0.92
CA LEU A 280 -21.29 9.92 0.82
C LEU A 280 -20.65 9.87 2.22
N LYS A 281 -20.26 8.66 2.67
CA LYS A 281 -19.70 8.39 4.01
C LYS A 281 -18.22 8.02 4.00
N ARG A 282 -17.58 8.08 2.84
CA ARG A 282 -16.19 7.67 2.67
C ARG A 282 -15.45 8.60 1.71
N LEU A 283 -14.12 8.50 1.73
CA LEU A 283 -13.25 9.14 0.73
C LEU A 283 -13.66 8.73 -0.70
N PHE A 284 -13.97 9.70 -1.55
CA PHE A 284 -14.26 9.48 -2.96
C PHE A 284 -12.95 9.47 -3.77
N LEU A 285 -12.15 8.44 -3.57
CA LEU A 285 -10.91 8.20 -4.30
C LEU A 285 -10.78 6.72 -4.63
N HIS A 286 -10.63 6.42 -5.93
CA HIS A 286 -10.62 5.06 -6.45
C HIS A 286 -9.52 4.89 -7.50
N ALA A 287 -8.63 3.92 -7.30
CA ALA A 287 -7.61 3.52 -8.27
C ALA A 287 -8.28 2.70 -9.39
N ALA A 288 -8.62 3.37 -10.50
CA ALA A 288 -9.50 2.81 -11.52
C ALA A 288 -8.78 1.99 -12.58
N SER A 289 -7.57 2.41 -13.01
CA SER A 289 -6.82 1.65 -14.00
C SER A 289 -5.31 1.71 -13.81
N LEU A 290 -4.66 0.64 -14.24
CA LEU A 290 -3.21 0.50 -14.34
C LEU A 290 -2.85 -0.07 -15.69
N GLU A 291 -1.95 0.60 -16.40
CA GLU A 291 -1.42 0.16 -17.69
C GLU A 291 0.10 0.06 -17.59
N PHE A 292 0.66 -1.07 -17.95
CA PHE A 292 2.10 -1.33 -17.96
C PHE A 292 2.43 -2.49 -18.88
N ALA A 293 3.71 -2.72 -19.15
CA ALA A 293 4.16 -3.90 -19.88
C ALA A 293 5.35 -4.55 -19.15
N LEU A 294 5.39 -5.86 -19.15
CA LEU A 294 6.50 -6.67 -18.64
C LEU A 294 7.30 -7.27 -19.81
N ASP A 295 8.40 -7.96 -19.52
CA ASP A 295 9.27 -8.57 -20.50
C ASP A 295 9.80 -7.57 -21.55
N ASP A 296 10.38 -6.45 -21.06
CA ASP A 296 10.88 -5.35 -21.91
C ASP A 296 9.81 -4.81 -22.87
N GLY A 297 8.58 -4.67 -22.40
CA GLY A 297 7.47 -4.11 -23.15
C GLY A 297 6.69 -5.11 -24.00
N LYS A 298 7.05 -6.40 -23.99
CA LYS A 298 6.43 -7.42 -24.84
C LYS A 298 5.09 -7.94 -24.32
N THR A 299 4.87 -7.88 -23.00
CA THR A 299 3.64 -8.40 -22.36
C THR A 299 2.85 -7.24 -21.75
N PRO A 300 1.90 -6.65 -22.51
CA PRO A 300 1.09 -5.53 -22.04
C PRO A 300 0.01 -5.99 -21.04
N TYR A 301 -0.22 -5.18 -20.01
CA TYR A 301 -1.30 -5.32 -19.07
C TYR A 301 -2.15 -4.04 -19.06
N VAL A 302 -3.45 -4.19 -19.18
CA VAL A 302 -4.46 -3.14 -19.01
C VAL A 302 -5.43 -3.62 -17.97
N LEU A 303 -5.25 -3.19 -16.74
CA LEU A 303 -6.06 -3.63 -15.61
C LEU A 303 -7.03 -2.53 -15.22
N ASN A 304 -8.29 -2.91 -15.01
CA ASN A 304 -9.33 -1.99 -14.61
C ASN A 304 -10.07 -2.52 -13.39
N ALA A 305 -10.43 -1.62 -12.47
CA ALA A 305 -11.34 -1.90 -11.38
C ALA A 305 -12.60 -1.04 -11.55
N PRO A 306 -13.79 -1.64 -11.60
CA PRO A 306 -15.02 -0.87 -11.63
C PRO A 306 -15.13 0.00 -10.38
N LEU A 307 -15.70 1.21 -10.55
CA LEU A 307 -15.97 2.10 -9.42
C LEU A 307 -16.88 1.38 -8.41
N ALA A 308 -16.58 1.52 -7.15
CA ALA A 308 -17.35 0.90 -6.09
C ALA A 308 -18.82 1.36 -6.14
N GLU A 309 -19.75 0.45 -5.93
CA GLU A 309 -21.20 0.67 -6.11
C GLU A 309 -21.69 1.89 -5.31
N GLU A 310 -21.26 2.01 -4.07
CA GLU A 310 -21.63 3.16 -3.22
C GLU A 310 -21.12 4.52 -3.75
N LEU A 311 -20.06 4.53 -4.57
CA LEU A 311 -19.56 5.75 -5.23
C LEU A 311 -20.36 6.04 -6.51
N VAL A 312 -20.78 5.01 -7.24
CA VAL A 312 -21.69 5.14 -8.39
C VAL A 312 -23.03 5.73 -7.93
N GLU A 313 -23.62 5.14 -6.89
CA GLU A 313 -24.87 5.64 -6.30
C GLU A 313 -24.76 7.10 -5.82
N ALA A 314 -23.63 7.46 -5.20
CA ALA A 314 -23.38 8.82 -4.76
C ALA A 314 -23.33 9.80 -5.96
N LEU A 315 -22.68 9.41 -7.08
CA LEU A 315 -22.66 10.21 -8.31
C LEU A 315 -24.06 10.37 -8.91
N ASP A 316 -24.85 9.31 -8.95
CA ASP A 316 -26.20 9.31 -9.54
C ASP A 316 -27.18 10.21 -8.76
N ARG A 317 -26.95 10.37 -7.45
CA ARG A 317 -27.72 11.28 -6.60
C ARG A 317 -27.28 12.75 -6.71
N LEU A 318 -26.11 13.03 -7.28
CA LEU A 318 -25.66 14.40 -7.58
C LEU A 318 -26.34 14.90 -8.87
N LYS A 319 -27.25 15.83 -8.74
CA LYS A 319 -27.95 16.49 -9.84
C LYS A 319 -27.21 17.77 -10.28
#